data_e6229b0c2cf9f81837a4baff0f06ae78
#
_entry.id   e6229b0c2cf9f81837a4baff0f06ae78
#
_cell.length_a   1.000
_cell.length_b   1.000
_cell.length_c   1.000
_cell.angle_alpha   90.00
_cell.angle_beta   90.00
_cell.angle_gamma   90.00
#
_symmetry.space_group_name_H-M   'P 1'
#
loop_
_entity.id
_entity.type
_entity.pdbx_description
1 polymer ?
#
loop_
_entity_poly.entity_id
_entity_poly.type
_entity_poly.pdbx_seq_one_letter_code
_entity_poly.pdbx_strand_id
1 'polypeptide(L)'
;QTMLRIKDPEVSLDFYVNQLGMTLVKQLDFPEMSFTLYFLGYLRDFDEEVPEDPVQRAEYAFSQKAMLELTHNWGTESDANFSYHDGNSDPRGFGHIGITVPDVYAACKQFEEYGIEFVKKPDDGSMKGLAFIKDPDGYWIEILSAKASSQF
;
A
#
# COMPACT_ATOMS: atom_id res chain seq x y z
N GLN A 1 -1.68 10.16 -7.69
CA GLN A 1 -1.79 9.23 -6.55
C GLN A 1 -2.99 8.30 -6.68
N THR A 2 -2.97 7.22 -5.89
CA THR A 2 -4.12 6.32 -5.70
C THR A 2 -4.52 6.36 -4.23
N MET A 3 -5.82 6.49 -3.94
CA MET A 3 -6.32 6.57 -2.57
C MET A 3 -7.02 5.28 -2.17
N LEU A 4 -6.65 4.76 -0.98
CA LEU A 4 -7.34 3.67 -0.28
C LEU A 4 -7.83 4.16 1.08
N ARG A 5 -9.02 3.74 1.49
CA ARG A 5 -9.48 3.96 2.87
C ARG A 5 -8.96 2.85 3.77
N ILE A 6 -8.44 3.25 4.92
CA ILE A 6 -7.91 2.34 5.95
C ILE A 6 -8.74 2.44 7.23
N LYS A 7 -8.95 1.30 7.87
CA LYS A 7 -9.69 1.22 9.12
C LYS A 7 -8.87 1.73 10.31
N ASP A 8 -7.61 1.27 10.43
CA ASP A 8 -6.71 1.54 11.54
C ASP A 8 -5.36 2.01 11.00
N PRO A 9 -4.99 3.28 11.22
CA PRO A 9 -3.73 3.82 10.71
C PRO A 9 -2.48 3.20 11.35
N GLU A 10 -2.54 2.77 12.61
CA GLU A 10 -1.40 2.13 13.27
C GLU A 10 -1.03 0.82 12.56
N VAL A 11 -2.02 -0.03 12.31
CA VAL A 11 -1.84 -1.32 11.63
C VAL A 11 -1.45 -1.12 10.17
N SER A 12 -2.10 -0.19 9.48
CA SER A 12 -1.82 0.05 8.05
C SER A 12 -0.45 0.70 7.83
N LEU A 13 -0.03 1.64 8.68
CA LEU A 13 1.30 2.23 8.58
C LEU A 13 2.40 1.22 8.91
N ASP A 14 2.19 0.34 9.90
CA ASP A 14 3.14 -0.75 10.15
C ASP A 14 3.32 -1.64 8.92
N PHE A 15 2.21 -2.00 8.27
CA PHE A 15 2.24 -2.80 7.05
C PHE A 15 2.98 -2.10 5.90
N TYR A 16 2.56 -0.89 5.53
CA TYR A 16 3.11 -0.22 4.34
C TYR A 16 4.52 0.32 4.56
N VAL A 17 4.85 0.81 5.77
CA VAL A 17 6.18 1.37 6.07
C VAL A 17 7.17 0.29 6.49
N ASN A 18 6.83 -0.50 7.51
CA ASN A 18 7.81 -1.43 8.11
C ASN A 18 7.89 -2.76 7.34
N GLN A 19 6.78 -3.27 6.81
CA GLN A 19 6.76 -4.56 6.11
C GLN A 19 6.99 -4.41 4.61
N LEU A 20 6.38 -3.41 3.95
CA LEU A 20 6.56 -3.16 2.51
C LEU A 20 7.68 -2.14 2.19
N GLY A 21 8.23 -1.45 3.18
CA GLY A 21 9.37 -0.55 3.02
C GLY A 21 9.05 0.79 2.34
N MET A 22 7.79 1.24 2.35
CA MET A 22 7.43 2.57 1.88
C MET A 22 7.87 3.66 2.85
N THR A 23 8.08 4.87 2.35
CA THR A 23 8.34 6.05 3.17
C THR A 23 7.04 6.82 3.36
N LEU A 24 6.69 7.15 4.62
CA LEU A 24 5.65 8.12 4.93
C LEU A 24 6.20 9.53 4.65
N VAL A 25 5.77 10.12 3.56
CA VAL A 25 6.25 11.43 3.10
C VAL A 25 5.54 12.57 3.80
N LYS A 26 4.21 12.48 3.93
CA LYS A 26 3.39 13.55 4.51
C LYS A 26 2.17 12.97 5.21
N GLN A 27 1.81 13.59 6.34
CA GLN A 27 0.52 13.42 7.02
C GLN A 27 -0.21 14.76 7.04
N LEU A 28 -1.52 14.73 6.79
CA LEU A 28 -2.41 15.89 6.86
C LEU A 28 -3.66 15.53 7.68
N ASP A 29 -3.89 16.29 8.75
CA ASP A 29 -5.05 16.10 9.60
C ASP A 29 -6.12 17.14 9.27
N PHE A 30 -7.37 16.69 9.20
CA PHE A 30 -8.56 17.51 8.94
C PHE A 30 -9.59 17.37 10.07
N PRO A 31 -9.36 18.04 11.22
CA PRO A 31 -10.22 17.87 12.40
C PRO A 31 -11.68 18.22 12.17
N GLU A 32 -11.95 19.27 11.38
CA GLU A 32 -13.31 19.70 11.05
C GLU A 32 -14.12 18.64 10.28
N MET A 33 -13.41 17.72 9.60
CA MET A 33 -14.00 16.66 8.78
C MET A 33 -13.74 15.26 9.38
N SER A 34 -13.03 15.18 10.49
CA SER A 34 -12.71 13.95 11.23
C SER A 34 -12.02 12.88 10.36
N PHE A 35 -10.99 13.28 9.61
CA PHE A 35 -10.13 12.33 8.90
C PHE A 35 -8.67 12.78 8.83
N THR A 36 -7.78 11.83 8.56
CA THR A 36 -6.35 12.04 8.32
C THR A 36 -5.94 11.40 7.00
N LEU A 37 -5.06 12.07 6.26
CA LEU A 37 -4.42 11.57 5.04
C LEU A 37 -2.96 11.24 5.33
N TYR A 38 -2.50 10.09 4.80
CA TYR A 38 -1.10 9.65 4.84
C TYR A 38 -0.63 9.43 3.41
N PHE A 39 0.44 10.11 2.99
CA PHE A 39 1.03 9.97 1.66
C PHE A 39 2.31 9.16 1.76
N LEU A 40 2.30 8.00 1.09
CA LEU A 40 3.41 7.06 1.10
C LEU A 40 3.93 6.82 -0.31
N GLY A 41 5.21 6.49 -0.42
CA GLY A 41 5.83 6.15 -1.70
C GLY A 41 7.17 5.46 -1.53
N TYR A 42 7.65 4.86 -2.63
CA TYR A 42 9.02 4.41 -2.75
C TYR A 42 9.86 5.57 -3.30
N LEU A 43 10.64 6.18 -2.43
CA LEU A 43 11.57 7.25 -2.82
C LEU A 43 12.84 6.62 -3.40
N ARG A 44 13.34 7.17 -4.50
CA ARG A 44 14.62 6.72 -5.05
C ARG A 44 15.75 7.19 -4.14
N ASP A 45 16.61 6.27 -3.76
CA ASP A 45 17.66 6.44 -2.75
C ASP A 45 18.71 7.54 -3.06
N PHE A 46 18.64 8.22 -4.20
CA PHE A 46 19.78 9.01 -4.68
C PHE A 46 19.49 10.46 -5.06
N ASP A 47 18.24 10.92 -5.13
CA ASP A 47 18.01 12.15 -5.85
C ASP A 47 17.38 13.31 -5.09
N GLU A 48 16.63 13.11 -4.02
CA GLU A 48 16.01 14.23 -3.32
C GLU A 48 15.77 13.93 -1.84
N GLU A 49 16.30 14.81 -0.97
CA GLU A 49 15.88 14.84 0.42
C GLU A 49 14.43 15.33 0.53
N VAL A 50 13.60 14.61 1.28
CA VAL A 50 12.23 15.06 1.57
C VAL A 50 12.34 16.36 2.38
N PRO A 51 11.75 17.47 1.92
CA PRO A 51 11.86 18.76 2.61
C PRO A 51 11.36 18.70 4.06
N GLU A 52 12.04 19.41 4.96
CA GLU A 52 11.62 19.52 6.36
C GLU A 52 10.48 20.53 6.53
N ASP A 53 10.51 21.62 5.75
CA ASP A 53 9.46 22.65 5.80
C ASP A 53 8.10 22.05 5.43
N PRO A 54 7.05 22.27 6.24
CA PRO A 54 5.74 21.63 6.05
C PRO A 54 5.06 21.95 4.72
N VAL A 55 5.26 23.17 4.18
CA VAL A 55 4.65 23.60 2.90
C VAL A 55 5.39 22.97 1.73
N GLN A 56 6.72 23.04 1.74
CA GLN A 56 7.57 22.44 0.72
C GLN A 56 7.42 20.91 0.71
N ARG A 57 7.28 20.29 1.89
CA ARG A 57 7.03 18.85 2.02
C ARG A 57 5.69 18.42 1.43
N ALA A 58 4.66 19.25 1.59
CA ALA A 58 3.36 18.99 0.96
C ALA A 58 3.46 19.11 -0.57
N GLU A 59 4.12 20.17 -1.07
CA GLU A 59 4.37 20.35 -2.50
C GLU A 59 5.18 19.18 -3.08
N TYR A 60 6.22 18.75 -2.37
CA TYR A 60 7.01 17.57 -2.74
C TYR A 60 6.12 16.32 -2.84
N ALA A 61 5.32 16.01 -1.83
CA ALA A 61 4.44 14.84 -1.83
C ALA A 61 3.47 14.86 -3.03
N PHE A 62 2.84 15.99 -3.31
CA PHE A 62 1.90 16.12 -4.43
C PHE A 62 2.58 16.14 -5.81
N SER A 63 3.88 16.42 -5.90
CA SER A 63 4.65 16.39 -7.14
C SER A 63 5.17 14.99 -7.50
N GLN A 64 5.23 14.06 -6.54
CA GLN A 64 5.74 12.72 -6.77
C GLN A 64 4.79 11.87 -7.61
N LYS A 65 5.38 10.91 -8.36
CA LYS A 65 4.61 9.95 -9.17
C LYS A 65 4.18 8.76 -8.31
N ALA A 66 2.96 8.26 -8.61
CA ALA A 66 2.46 7.00 -8.07
C ALA A 66 2.45 6.91 -6.52
N MET A 67 2.20 8.01 -5.83
CA MET A 67 2.02 8.00 -4.38
C MET A 67 0.79 7.19 -3.99
N LEU A 68 0.87 6.50 -2.86
CA LEU A 68 -0.27 5.89 -2.20
C LEU A 68 -0.79 6.87 -1.14
N GLU A 69 -2.05 7.26 -1.25
CA GLU A 69 -2.76 8.03 -0.24
C GLU A 69 -3.61 7.08 0.60
N LEU A 70 -3.36 7.01 1.90
CA LEU A 70 -4.22 6.30 2.84
C LEU A 70 -5.11 7.31 3.55
N THR A 71 -6.43 7.08 3.53
CA THR A 71 -7.40 7.94 4.20
C THR A 71 -8.00 7.21 5.40
N HIS A 72 -7.75 7.71 6.60
CA HIS A 72 -8.37 7.23 7.83
C HIS A 72 -9.52 8.15 8.24
N ASN A 73 -10.73 7.62 8.28
CA ASN A 73 -11.89 8.28 8.87
C ASN A 73 -11.94 7.95 10.37
N TRP A 74 -11.83 8.97 11.22
CA TRP A 74 -11.67 8.77 12.66
C TRP A 74 -12.81 7.98 13.28
N GLY A 75 -12.47 7.02 14.12
CA GLY A 75 -13.42 6.17 14.84
C GLY A 75 -13.60 4.78 14.22
N THR A 76 -13.21 4.57 12.95
CA THR A 76 -13.32 3.26 12.32
C THR A 76 -12.47 2.20 13.01
N GLU A 77 -11.33 2.59 13.57
CA GLU A 77 -10.41 1.71 14.32
C GLU A 77 -11.05 1.12 15.58
N SER A 78 -12.02 1.83 16.17
CA SER A 78 -12.71 1.41 17.39
C SER A 78 -13.94 0.53 17.14
N ASP A 79 -14.41 0.40 15.89
CA ASP A 79 -15.59 -0.40 15.56
C ASP A 79 -15.17 -1.81 15.10
N ALA A 80 -15.36 -2.79 15.96
CA ALA A 80 -15.02 -4.19 15.66
C ALA A 80 -15.80 -4.79 14.47
N ASN A 81 -16.97 -4.23 14.14
CA ASN A 81 -17.81 -4.71 13.03
C ASN A 81 -17.58 -3.95 11.72
N PHE A 82 -16.75 -2.91 11.75
CA PHE A 82 -16.46 -2.11 10.58
C PHE A 82 -15.42 -2.80 9.68
N SER A 83 -15.68 -2.82 8.39
CA SER A 83 -14.72 -3.20 7.36
C SER A 83 -15.01 -2.48 6.05
N TYR A 84 -13.96 -2.23 5.26
CA TYR A 84 -14.11 -1.77 3.89
C TYR A 84 -14.31 -2.94 2.95
N HIS A 85 -14.96 -2.69 1.81
CA HIS A 85 -15.07 -3.66 0.73
C HIS A 85 -13.74 -3.73 -0.04
N ASP A 86 -13.24 -4.94 -0.28
CA ASP A 86 -11.94 -5.18 -0.90
C ASP A 86 -11.92 -4.98 -2.44
N GLY A 87 -13.08 -4.83 -3.06
CA GLY A 87 -13.23 -4.70 -4.52
C GLY A 87 -13.24 -6.02 -5.29
N ASN A 88 -12.88 -7.14 -4.70
CA ASN A 88 -12.72 -8.43 -5.38
C ASN A 88 -13.84 -9.43 -5.09
N SER A 89 -14.74 -9.12 -4.18
CA SER A 89 -16.01 -9.81 -3.96
C SER A 89 -17.15 -9.09 -4.68
N ASP A 90 -18.29 -9.76 -4.92
CA ASP A 90 -19.45 -9.15 -5.58
C ASP A 90 -20.15 -8.14 -4.66
N PRO A 91 -20.53 -6.96 -5.19
CA PRO A 91 -20.25 -6.41 -6.52
C PRO A 91 -18.79 -5.96 -6.69
N ARG A 92 -18.11 -6.44 -7.72
CA ARG A 92 -16.71 -6.13 -7.96
C ARG A 92 -16.50 -4.66 -8.32
N GLY A 93 -15.39 -4.12 -7.82
CA GLY A 93 -14.97 -2.73 -8.06
C GLY A 93 -13.48 -2.61 -8.33
N PHE A 94 -12.81 -1.67 -7.65
CA PHE A 94 -11.36 -1.49 -7.74
C PHE A 94 -10.65 -2.76 -7.25
N GLY A 95 -9.81 -3.36 -8.10
CA GLY A 95 -9.28 -4.71 -7.88
C GLY A 95 -8.01 -4.77 -7.03
N HIS A 96 -6.98 -4.03 -7.41
CA HIS A 96 -5.69 -4.05 -6.71
C HIS A 96 -4.78 -2.88 -7.13
N ILE A 97 -3.72 -2.69 -6.36
CA ILE A 97 -2.53 -1.93 -6.76
C ILE A 97 -1.38 -2.89 -7.04
N GLY A 98 -0.40 -2.48 -7.86
CA GLY A 98 0.78 -3.29 -8.18
C GLY A 98 2.05 -2.69 -7.60
N ILE A 99 2.93 -3.55 -7.06
CA ILE A 99 4.26 -3.19 -6.58
C ILE A 99 5.29 -4.04 -7.33
N THR A 100 6.18 -3.37 -8.07
CA THR A 100 7.28 -4.04 -8.75
C THR A 100 8.46 -4.23 -7.79
N VAL A 101 8.94 -5.46 -7.69
CA VAL A 101 10.10 -5.85 -6.88
C VAL A 101 11.19 -6.46 -7.77
N PRO A 102 12.46 -6.43 -7.35
CA PRO A 102 13.54 -7.06 -8.10
C PRO A 102 13.38 -8.59 -8.24
N ASP A 103 12.92 -9.25 -7.17
CA ASP A 103 12.72 -10.70 -7.09
C ASP A 103 11.44 -11.02 -6.31
N VAL A 104 10.44 -11.55 -7.02
CA VAL A 104 9.12 -11.89 -6.43
C VAL A 104 9.24 -13.01 -5.39
N TYR A 105 10.09 -14.02 -5.64
CA TYR A 105 10.24 -15.14 -4.70
C TYR A 105 10.91 -14.73 -3.39
N ALA A 106 11.96 -13.90 -3.48
CA ALA A 106 12.62 -13.34 -2.30
C ALA A 106 11.67 -12.44 -1.49
N ALA A 107 10.92 -11.56 -2.16
CA ALA A 107 9.92 -10.72 -1.51
C ALA A 107 8.83 -11.55 -0.83
N CYS A 108 8.27 -12.55 -1.52
CA CYS A 108 7.24 -13.41 -0.96
C CYS A 108 7.71 -14.22 0.25
N LYS A 109 8.96 -14.69 0.25
CA LYS A 109 9.55 -15.35 1.42
C LYS A 109 9.58 -14.42 2.64
N GLN A 110 9.97 -13.16 2.46
CA GLN A 110 9.96 -12.16 3.53
C GLN A 110 8.53 -11.86 4.01
N PHE A 111 7.56 -11.76 3.11
CA PHE A 111 6.16 -11.57 3.47
C PHE A 111 5.58 -12.73 4.27
N GLU A 112 5.98 -13.98 3.98
CA GLU A 112 5.64 -15.14 4.79
C GLU A 112 6.20 -15.02 6.21
N GLU A 113 7.45 -14.56 6.37
CA GLU A 113 8.08 -14.34 7.67
C GLU A 113 7.36 -13.25 8.50
N TYR A 114 6.80 -12.25 7.83
CA TYR A 114 5.95 -11.23 8.47
C TYR A 114 4.51 -11.69 8.75
N GLY A 115 4.12 -12.89 8.27
CA GLY A 115 2.76 -13.41 8.43
C GLY A 115 1.72 -12.72 7.54
N ILE A 116 2.13 -12.10 6.44
CA ILE A 116 1.23 -11.45 5.49
C ILE A 116 0.36 -12.50 4.78
N GLU A 117 -0.95 -12.21 4.67
CA GLU A 117 -1.90 -13.09 3.99
C GLU A 117 -1.69 -13.08 2.47
N PHE A 118 -1.59 -14.26 1.87
CA PHE A 118 -1.52 -14.44 0.42
C PHE A 118 -2.88 -14.79 -0.16
N VAL A 119 -3.27 -14.12 -1.23
CA VAL A 119 -4.33 -14.54 -2.13
C VAL A 119 -3.81 -15.56 -3.12
N LYS A 120 -2.58 -15.34 -3.63
CA LYS A 120 -1.89 -16.19 -4.60
C LYS A 120 -0.37 -16.13 -4.35
N LYS A 121 0.25 -17.29 -4.20
CA LYS A 121 1.72 -17.42 -4.18
C LYS A 121 2.31 -17.47 -5.58
N PRO A 122 3.63 -17.21 -5.77
CA PRO A 122 4.24 -17.10 -7.10
C PRO A 122 4.03 -18.32 -8.00
N ASP A 123 3.97 -19.52 -7.42
CA ASP A 123 3.83 -20.78 -8.16
C ASP A 123 2.39 -21.30 -8.25
N ASP A 124 1.42 -20.60 -7.69
CA ASP A 124 0.03 -20.98 -7.77
C ASP A 124 -0.57 -20.68 -9.15
N GLY A 125 -1.48 -21.52 -9.61
CA GLY A 125 -2.21 -21.32 -10.86
C GLY A 125 -1.35 -21.33 -12.11
N SER A 126 -1.87 -20.74 -13.19
CA SER A 126 -1.23 -20.72 -14.51
C SER A 126 -0.23 -19.57 -14.70
N MET A 127 -0.47 -18.43 -14.08
CA MET A 127 0.42 -17.26 -14.17
C MET A 127 1.51 -17.36 -13.10
N LYS A 128 2.67 -17.90 -13.50
CA LYS A 128 3.82 -18.08 -12.59
C LYS A 128 4.64 -16.79 -12.46
N GLY A 129 5.35 -16.64 -11.33
CA GLY A 129 6.27 -15.52 -11.13
C GLY A 129 5.64 -14.19 -10.73
N LEU A 130 4.34 -14.19 -10.37
CA LEU A 130 3.66 -13.08 -9.71
C LEU A 130 2.85 -13.58 -8.53
N ALA A 131 2.64 -12.73 -7.53
CA ALA A 131 1.86 -13.05 -6.34
C ALA A 131 0.82 -11.98 -6.07
N PHE A 132 -0.17 -12.32 -5.25
CA PHE A 132 -1.10 -11.37 -4.65
C PHE A 132 -1.09 -11.55 -3.15
N ILE A 133 -0.91 -10.46 -2.43
CA ILE A 133 -1.03 -10.38 -0.97
C ILE A 133 -2.21 -9.49 -0.59
N LYS A 134 -2.62 -9.54 0.69
CA LYS A 134 -3.61 -8.63 1.23
C LYS A 134 -2.96 -7.64 2.18
N ASP A 135 -3.41 -6.41 2.14
CA ASP A 135 -3.15 -5.44 3.18
C ASP A 135 -4.07 -5.67 4.41
N PRO A 136 -3.91 -4.94 5.53
CA PRO A 136 -4.72 -5.13 6.73
C PRO A 136 -6.22 -4.93 6.54
N ASP A 137 -6.65 -4.14 5.54
CA ASP A 137 -8.06 -3.92 5.20
C ASP A 137 -8.60 -4.93 4.18
N GLY A 138 -7.75 -5.86 3.70
CA GLY A 138 -8.09 -6.89 2.72
C GLY A 138 -7.92 -6.48 1.27
N TYR A 139 -7.42 -5.28 0.98
CA TYR A 139 -7.11 -4.87 -0.39
C TYR A 139 -6.00 -5.72 -0.97
N TRP A 140 -6.16 -6.09 -2.24
CA TRP A 140 -5.16 -6.90 -2.92
C TRP A 140 -4.00 -6.03 -3.41
N ILE A 141 -2.79 -6.56 -3.27
CA ILE A 141 -1.56 -5.97 -3.81
C ILE A 141 -0.88 -7.03 -4.68
N GLU A 142 -0.73 -6.72 -5.96
CA GLU A 142 0.02 -7.55 -6.90
C GLU A 142 1.52 -7.32 -6.69
N ILE A 143 2.27 -8.41 -6.51
CA ILE A 143 3.73 -8.40 -6.41
C ILE A 143 4.28 -9.00 -7.70
N LEU A 144 4.99 -8.18 -8.46
CA LEU A 144 5.48 -8.53 -9.78
C LEU A 144 6.92 -8.08 -9.99
N SER A 145 7.59 -8.62 -11.00
CA SER A 145 8.88 -8.12 -11.44
C SER A 145 8.86 -7.80 -12.93
N ALA A 146 9.53 -6.72 -13.33
CA ALA A 146 9.55 -6.29 -14.72
C ALA A 146 10.06 -7.40 -15.66
N LYS A 147 11.04 -8.17 -15.23
CA LYS A 147 11.63 -9.26 -16.02
C LYS A 147 10.67 -10.43 -16.21
N ALA A 148 10.00 -10.87 -15.14
CA ALA A 148 9.07 -12.00 -15.23
C ALA A 148 7.78 -11.60 -15.97
N SER A 149 7.24 -10.41 -15.69
CA SER A 149 5.99 -9.93 -16.30
C SER A 149 6.12 -9.57 -17.78
N SER A 150 7.33 -9.34 -18.29
CA SER A 150 7.55 -9.10 -19.73
C SER A 150 7.37 -10.37 -20.60
N GLN A 151 7.08 -11.52 -20.00
CA GLN A 151 6.91 -12.80 -20.71
C GLN A 151 5.44 -13.24 -20.84
N PHE A 152 4.50 -12.40 -20.35
CA PHE A 152 3.05 -12.63 -20.48
C PHE A 152 2.50 -12.11 -21.81
#